data_8116b9bb89444810016c023d0cf4630b
#
_entry.id   8116b9bb89444810016c023d0cf4630b
#
_cell.length_a   1.000
_cell.length_b   1.000
_cell.length_c   1.000
_cell.angle_alpha   90.00
_cell.angle_beta   90.00
_cell.angle_gamma   90.00
#
_symmetry.space_group_name_H-M   'P 1'
#
loop_
_entity.id
_entity.type
_entity.pdbx_description
1 polymer ?
#
loop_
_entity_poly.entity_id
_entity_poly.type
_entity_poly.pdbx_seq_one_letter_code
_entity_poly.pdbx_strand_id
1 'polypeptide(L)'
;MIGIVTEETLPQPAREEIRLETVLSALSEPLRLGMVRKLLLESPGVPRSCGWFGIDRPKSTLSHHFKLLREAGVTTQRQFGLERRSEVRVTDLEARFPGLLDLVRNWEPPAAA
;
A
#
# COMPACT_ATOMS: atom_id res chain seq x y z
N MET A 1 17.06 -26.23 16.86
CA MET A 1 17.09 -25.15 15.95
C MET A 1 15.88 -24.25 16.08
N ILE A 2 16.12 -23.05 16.06
CA ILE A 2 15.14 -22.05 16.36
C ILE A 2 14.23 -21.78 15.21
N GLY A 3 12.95 -21.80 15.46
CA GLY A 3 11.99 -21.30 14.50
C GLY A 3 12.18 -19.80 14.36
N ILE A 4 12.89 -19.38 13.36
CA ILE A 4 13.04 -17.97 13.07
C ILE A 4 11.80 -17.55 12.32
N VAL A 5 11.08 -16.57 12.87
CA VAL A 5 10.04 -15.91 12.11
C VAL A 5 10.74 -15.08 11.05
N THR A 6 10.82 -15.62 9.84
CA THR A 6 11.41 -14.91 8.74
C THR A 6 10.38 -13.95 8.17
N GLU A 7 10.72 -12.68 8.21
CA GLU A 7 10.03 -11.67 7.46
C GLU A 7 10.33 -11.88 5.99
N GLU A 8 9.31 -12.07 5.17
CA GLU A 8 9.45 -12.29 3.74
C GLU A 8 8.77 -11.17 2.97
N THR A 9 9.54 -10.50 2.11
CA THR A 9 8.99 -9.48 1.21
C THR A 9 8.33 -10.17 0.03
N LEU A 10 7.08 -9.82 -0.24
CA LEU A 10 6.36 -10.36 -1.38
C LEU A 10 6.89 -9.75 -2.69
N PRO A 11 6.71 -10.43 -3.83
CA PRO A 11 7.19 -9.93 -5.11
C PRO A 11 6.68 -8.55 -5.43
N GLN A 12 7.59 -7.68 -5.86
CA GLN A 12 7.30 -6.28 -6.16
C GLN A 12 8.29 -5.75 -7.19
N PRO A 13 7.96 -4.68 -7.93
CA PRO A 13 8.89 -4.08 -8.87
C PRO A 13 10.03 -3.36 -8.14
N ALA A 14 11.20 -3.32 -8.76
CA ALA A 14 12.29 -2.48 -8.30
C ALA A 14 11.92 -1.01 -8.52
N ARG A 15 12.59 -0.09 -7.82
CA ARG A 15 12.30 1.36 -7.94
C ARG A 15 12.24 1.82 -9.40
N GLU A 16 13.24 1.45 -10.18
CA GLU A 16 13.36 1.88 -11.58
C GLU A 16 12.34 1.24 -12.51
N GLU A 17 11.67 0.19 -12.05
CA GLU A 17 10.64 -0.50 -12.82
C GLU A 17 9.23 0.06 -12.56
N ILE A 18 9.09 0.94 -11.57
CA ILE A 18 7.79 1.52 -11.24
C ILE A 18 7.37 2.49 -12.33
N ARG A 19 6.18 2.27 -12.88
CA ARG A 19 5.63 3.06 -13.99
C ARG A 19 4.53 3.99 -13.50
N LEU A 20 4.61 5.26 -13.88
CA LEU A 20 3.62 6.26 -13.44
C LEU A 20 2.19 5.86 -13.81
N GLU A 21 1.96 5.40 -15.02
CA GLU A 21 0.63 5.03 -15.49
C GLU A 21 0.05 3.86 -14.69
N THR A 22 0.89 2.95 -14.24
CA THR A 22 0.45 1.82 -13.40
C THR A 22 0.12 2.30 -11.98
N VAL A 23 0.94 3.20 -11.45
CA VAL A 23 0.69 3.82 -10.15
C VAL A 23 -0.63 4.59 -10.16
N LEU A 24 -0.83 5.42 -11.18
CA LEU A 24 -2.06 6.20 -11.31
C LEU A 24 -3.29 5.31 -11.46
N SER A 25 -3.17 4.22 -12.21
CA SER A 25 -4.26 3.24 -12.34
C SER A 25 -4.60 2.61 -10.99
N ALA A 26 -3.60 2.20 -10.21
CA ALA A 26 -3.81 1.62 -8.90
C ALA A 26 -4.48 2.62 -7.94
N LEU A 27 -4.11 3.90 -8.02
CA LEU A 27 -4.65 4.95 -7.16
C LEU A 27 -5.99 5.53 -7.67
N SER A 28 -6.42 5.21 -8.87
CA SER A 28 -7.66 5.75 -9.44
C SER A 28 -8.92 5.17 -8.80
N GLU A 29 -8.82 4.06 -8.09
CA GLU A 29 -9.94 3.45 -7.39
C GLU A 29 -10.01 4.04 -5.98
N PRO A 30 -11.17 4.64 -5.56
CA PRO A 30 -11.26 5.37 -4.30
C PRO A 30 -10.90 4.58 -3.04
N LEU A 31 -11.23 3.30 -3.00
CA LEU A 31 -10.90 2.46 -1.84
C LEU A 31 -9.38 2.31 -1.70
N ARG A 32 -8.68 2.03 -2.81
CA ARG A 32 -7.22 1.91 -2.80
C ARG A 32 -6.55 3.24 -2.47
N LEU A 33 -7.06 4.33 -3.03
CA LEU A 33 -6.54 5.67 -2.73
C LEU A 33 -6.70 5.99 -1.24
N GLY A 34 -7.85 5.65 -0.68
CA GLY A 34 -8.11 5.83 0.75
C GLY A 34 -7.20 5.00 1.65
N MET A 35 -6.90 3.77 1.24
CA MET A 35 -5.97 2.90 1.97
C MET A 35 -4.56 3.49 2.02
N VAL A 36 -4.08 3.99 0.89
CA VAL A 36 -2.75 4.61 0.81
C VAL A 36 -2.71 5.89 1.63
N ARG A 37 -3.74 6.73 1.52
CA ARG A 37 -3.84 7.95 2.31
C ARG A 37 -3.81 7.65 3.80
N LYS A 38 -4.56 6.66 4.25
CA LYS A 38 -4.60 6.26 5.65
C LYS A 38 -3.22 5.82 6.15
N LEU A 39 -2.51 5.02 5.37
CA LEU A 39 -1.15 4.62 5.71
C LEU A 39 -0.22 5.82 5.85
N LEU A 40 -0.31 6.78 4.92
CA LEU A 40 0.57 7.96 4.93
C LEU A 40 0.30 8.86 6.12
N LEU A 41 -0.97 9.06 6.49
CA LEU A 41 -1.36 9.99 7.53
C LEU A 41 -1.34 9.39 8.93
N GLU A 42 -1.73 8.13 9.07
CA GLU A 42 -1.92 7.51 10.39
C GLU A 42 -0.84 6.52 10.79
N SER A 43 -0.05 6.06 9.84
CA SER A 43 0.98 5.05 10.12
C SER A 43 2.24 5.25 9.29
N PRO A 44 2.82 6.49 9.29
CA PRO A 44 4.01 6.72 8.49
C PRO A 44 5.18 5.83 8.95
N GLY A 45 5.72 5.06 7.99
CA GLY A 45 6.86 4.19 8.23
C GLY A 45 6.56 2.91 9.02
N VAL A 46 5.31 2.65 9.36
CA VAL A 46 4.94 1.45 10.12
C VAL A 46 4.02 0.58 9.26
N PRO A 47 4.43 -0.66 8.94
CA PRO A 47 3.58 -1.56 8.17
C PRO A 47 2.36 -2.01 8.96
N ARG A 48 1.22 -2.13 8.29
CA ARG A 48 -0.04 -2.47 8.94
C ARG A 48 -0.71 -3.67 8.28
N SER A 49 -1.37 -4.47 9.10
CA SER A 49 -2.14 -5.62 8.64
C SER A 49 -3.45 -5.18 7.99
N CYS A 50 -4.06 -6.10 7.26
CA CYS A 50 -5.36 -5.89 6.61
C CYS A 50 -6.43 -5.40 7.59
N GLY A 51 -6.51 -5.99 8.78
CA GLY A 51 -7.51 -5.63 9.79
C GLY A 51 -7.38 -4.21 10.34
N TRP A 52 -6.18 -3.65 10.32
CA TRP A 52 -5.96 -2.29 10.80
C TRP A 52 -6.76 -1.24 10.02
N PHE A 53 -7.02 -1.49 8.75
CA PHE A 53 -7.74 -0.53 7.90
C PHE A 53 -9.21 -0.38 8.28
N GLY A 54 -9.79 -1.36 8.97
CA GLY A 54 -11.20 -1.29 9.40
C GLY A 54 -12.20 -1.26 8.25
N ILE A 55 -11.86 -1.85 7.12
CA ILE A 55 -12.70 -1.84 5.93
C ILE A 55 -13.65 -3.04 5.96
N ASP A 56 -14.94 -2.77 5.86
CA ASP A 56 -15.97 -3.79 5.82
C ASP A 56 -16.14 -4.35 4.40
N ARG A 57 -15.25 -5.24 4.03
CA ARG A 57 -15.25 -5.94 2.74
C ARG A 57 -14.73 -7.34 2.94
N PRO A 58 -15.10 -8.30 2.06
CA PRO A 58 -14.53 -9.63 2.12
C PRO A 58 -13.03 -9.62 2.03
N LYS A 59 -12.38 -10.53 2.75
CA LYS A 59 -10.93 -10.63 2.78
C LYS A 59 -10.33 -10.81 1.39
N SER A 60 -10.99 -11.57 0.53
CA SER A 60 -10.54 -11.79 -0.85
C SER A 60 -10.51 -10.48 -1.65
N THR A 61 -11.50 -9.62 -1.44
CA THR A 61 -11.56 -8.31 -2.08
C THR A 61 -10.40 -7.43 -1.63
N LEU A 62 -10.16 -7.38 -0.32
CA LEU A 62 -9.04 -6.59 0.23
C LEU A 62 -7.70 -7.13 -0.24
N SER A 63 -7.52 -8.45 -0.27
CA SER A 63 -6.30 -9.07 -0.77
C SER A 63 -6.01 -8.67 -2.21
N HIS A 64 -7.05 -8.57 -3.03
CA HIS A 64 -6.92 -8.15 -4.42
C HIS A 64 -6.45 -6.69 -4.51
N HIS A 65 -7.02 -5.79 -3.70
CA HIS A 65 -6.59 -4.39 -3.66
C HIS A 65 -5.12 -4.25 -3.21
N PHE A 66 -4.72 -4.99 -2.19
CA PHE A 66 -3.33 -4.99 -1.74
C PHE A 66 -2.38 -5.50 -2.80
N LYS A 67 -2.79 -6.54 -3.52
CA LYS A 67 -1.99 -7.08 -4.61
C LYS A 67 -1.77 -6.06 -5.73
N LEU A 68 -2.82 -5.35 -6.15
CA LEU A 68 -2.71 -4.33 -7.19
C LEU A 68 -1.78 -3.19 -6.77
N LEU A 69 -1.89 -2.74 -5.51
CA LEU A 69 -1.00 -1.70 -4.99
C LEU A 69 0.46 -2.16 -4.95
N ARG A 70 0.70 -3.40 -4.54
CA ARG A 70 2.06 -3.96 -4.49
C ARG A 70 2.66 -4.12 -5.89
N GLU A 71 1.90 -4.66 -6.82
CA GLU A 71 2.35 -4.88 -8.19
C GLU A 71 2.62 -3.58 -8.92
N ALA A 72 1.89 -2.53 -8.58
CA ALA A 72 2.13 -1.19 -9.13
C ALA A 72 3.36 -0.50 -8.51
N GLY A 73 3.87 -1.01 -7.41
CA GLY A 73 5.01 -0.38 -6.73
C GLY A 73 4.62 0.70 -5.74
N VAL A 74 3.34 0.82 -5.40
CA VAL A 74 2.86 1.81 -4.43
C VAL A 74 3.16 1.37 -3.00
N THR A 75 2.96 0.09 -2.72
CA THR A 75 3.20 -0.48 -1.40
C THR A 75 4.20 -1.61 -1.45
N THR A 76 4.83 -1.86 -0.32
CA THR A 76 5.53 -3.11 -0.06
C THR A 76 4.69 -3.93 0.90
N GLN A 77 4.68 -5.23 0.71
CA GLN A 77 4.01 -6.16 1.62
C GLN A 77 5.01 -7.19 2.12
N ARG A 78 4.95 -7.48 3.41
CA ARG A 78 5.80 -8.47 4.04
C ARG A 78 4.98 -9.48 4.80
N GLN A 79 5.45 -10.72 4.81
CA GLN A 79 4.84 -11.80 5.54
C GLN A 79 5.49 -11.91 6.91
N PHE A 80 4.71 -11.74 7.96
CA PHE A 80 5.12 -11.90 9.35
C PHE A 80 4.34 -13.09 9.92
N GLY A 81 4.91 -14.29 9.86
CA GLY A 81 4.18 -15.48 10.25
C GLY A 81 2.94 -15.68 9.38
N LEU A 82 1.76 -15.63 9.98
CA LEU A 82 0.49 -15.77 9.24
C LEU A 82 -0.11 -14.43 8.81
N GLU A 83 0.54 -13.32 9.13
CA GLU A 83 0.02 -11.99 8.87
C GLU A 83 0.81 -11.27 7.79
N ARG A 84 0.12 -10.66 6.85
CA ARG A 84 0.72 -9.75 5.87
C ARG A 84 0.54 -8.32 6.33
N ARG A 85 1.61 -7.53 6.23
CA ARG A 85 1.59 -6.10 6.56
C ARG A 85 2.06 -5.30 5.38
N SER A 86 1.42 -4.14 5.19
CA SER A 86 1.68 -3.25 4.07
C SER A 86 2.13 -1.88 4.56
N GLU A 87 3.05 -1.27 3.82
CA GLU A 87 3.41 0.14 4.00
C GLU A 87 3.66 0.78 2.64
N VAL A 88 3.55 2.10 2.58
CA VAL A 88 3.78 2.85 1.33
C VAL A 88 5.28 2.94 1.07
N ARG A 89 5.66 2.77 -0.18
CA ARG A 89 7.07 2.90 -0.62
C ARG A 89 7.42 4.37 -0.80
N VAL A 90 7.44 5.11 0.31
CA VAL A 90 7.61 6.57 0.30
C VAL A 90 8.88 6.99 -0.40
N THR A 91 10.03 6.42 -0.03
CA THR A 91 11.31 6.81 -0.59
C THR A 91 11.37 6.60 -2.10
N ASP A 92 10.88 5.46 -2.57
CA ASP A 92 10.89 5.13 -4.00
C ASP A 92 9.96 6.05 -4.78
N LEU A 93 8.75 6.28 -4.27
CA LEU A 93 7.76 7.12 -4.95
C LEU A 93 8.14 8.59 -4.95
N GLU A 94 8.73 9.09 -3.86
CA GLU A 94 9.23 10.46 -3.81
C GLU A 94 10.39 10.66 -4.79
N ALA A 95 11.25 9.66 -4.93
CA ALA A 95 12.37 9.73 -5.86
C ALA A 95 11.91 9.71 -7.31
N ARG A 96 10.91 8.88 -7.62
CA ARG A 96 10.41 8.69 -8.99
C ARG A 96 9.38 9.74 -9.41
N PHE A 97 8.48 10.11 -8.51
CA PHE A 97 7.35 10.99 -8.80
C PHE A 97 7.18 12.02 -7.69
N PRO A 98 8.09 13.02 -7.62
CA PRO A 98 8.02 14.05 -6.58
C PRO A 98 6.66 14.76 -6.58
N GLY A 99 6.08 14.90 -5.40
CA GLY A 99 4.79 15.56 -5.22
C GLY A 99 3.57 14.65 -5.30
N LEU A 100 3.72 13.44 -5.82
CA LEU A 100 2.58 12.52 -5.96
C LEU A 100 1.96 12.19 -4.60
N LEU A 101 2.78 11.83 -3.62
CA LEU A 101 2.27 11.45 -2.30
C LEU A 101 1.64 12.62 -1.55
N ASP A 102 2.09 13.85 -1.81
CA ASP A 102 1.44 15.03 -1.24
C ASP A 102 0.03 15.21 -1.80
N LEU A 103 -0.18 14.91 -3.06
CA LEU A 103 -1.52 14.90 -3.64
C LEU A 103 -2.42 13.88 -2.93
N VAL A 104 -1.88 12.70 -2.65
CA VAL A 104 -2.63 11.66 -1.94
C VAL A 104 -2.96 12.09 -0.52
N ARG A 105 -2.00 12.66 0.19
CA ARG A 105 -2.20 13.15 1.57
C ARG A 105 -3.27 14.23 1.64
N ASN A 106 -3.33 15.09 0.62
CA ASN A 106 -4.26 16.22 0.58
C ASN A 106 -5.60 15.89 -0.08
N TRP A 107 -5.75 14.69 -0.62
CA TRP A 107 -7.02 14.27 -1.19
C TRP A 107 -8.06 14.09 -0.08
N GLU A 108 -9.24 14.64 -0.31
CA GLU A 108 -10.36 14.46 0.61
C GLU A 108 -11.34 13.46 0.02
N PRO A 109 -11.59 12.33 0.72
CA PRO A 109 -12.61 11.40 0.26
C PRO A 109 -13.96 12.11 0.16
N PRO A 110 -14.79 11.79 -0.84
CA PRO A 110 -16.13 12.36 -0.91
C PRO A 110 -16.90 11.98 0.35
N ALA A 111 -17.73 12.90 0.81
CA ALA A 111 -18.61 12.65 1.94
C ALA A 111 -19.48 11.43 1.64
N ALA A 112 -19.62 10.53 2.62
CA ALA A 112 -20.54 9.40 2.49
C ALA A 112 -21.95 9.93 2.27
N ALA A 113 -22.55 9.50 1.18
CA ALA A 113 -23.94 9.88 0.90
C ALA A 113 -24.89 9.13 1.83
#